data_180e1fbce7e61004180af9cb9a786933
#
_entry.id   180e1fbce7e61004180af9cb9a786933
#
_cell.length_a   1.000
_cell.length_b   1.000
_cell.length_c   1.000
_cell.angle_alpha   90.00
_cell.angle_beta   90.00
_cell.angle_gamma   90.00
#
_symmetry.space_group_name_H-M   'P 1'
#
loop_
_entity.id
_entity.type
_entity.pdbx_description
1 polymer ?
#
loop_
_entity_poly.entity_id
_entity_poly.type
_entity_poly.pdbx_seq_one_letter_code
_entity_poly.pdbx_strand_id
1 'polypeptide(L)'
;MEDKLFFLILFCGGGLVFSAISLPLLFRKIPPNNWYGFRVESTLNNPKLWYAANAYMAQRLLFVGLITAASALVGYYISELSVVPYFVGCTLVMLVSLFINLIQGINFLRKR
;
A
#
# COMPACT_ATOMS: atom_id res chain seq x y z
N MET A 1 -17.39 14.90 -14.44
CA MET A 1 -16.13 14.74 -15.18
C MET A 1 -14.93 15.24 -14.39
N GLU A 2 -14.98 16.47 -13.89
CA GLU A 2 -13.90 17.06 -13.10
C GLU A 2 -13.67 16.30 -11.79
N ASP A 3 -14.76 15.88 -11.12
CA ASP A 3 -14.65 15.11 -9.87
C ASP A 3 -13.98 13.76 -10.12
N LYS A 4 -14.31 13.13 -11.25
CA LYS A 4 -13.72 11.86 -11.62
C LYS A 4 -12.22 12.01 -11.89
N LEU A 5 -11.82 13.10 -12.53
CA LEU A 5 -10.42 13.43 -12.76
C LEU A 5 -9.69 13.67 -11.44
N PHE A 6 -10.34 14.37 -10.50
CA PHE A 6 -9.77 14.58 -9.18
C PHE A 6 -9.46 13.25 -8.49
N PHE A 7 -10.42 12.31 -8.50
CA PHE A 7 -10.19 11.02 -7.87
C PHE A 7 -9.17 10.17 -8.62
N LEU A 8 -9.08 10.30 -9.95
CA LEU A 8 -8.01 9.65 -10.70
C LEU A 8 -6.65 10.11 -10.20
N ILE A 9 -6.46 11.43 -10.09
CA ILE A 9 -5.20 12.01 -9.62
C ILE A 9 -4.92 11.57 -8.18
N LEU A 10 -5.94 11.59 -7.33
CA LEU A 10 -5.81 11.21 -5.93
C LEU A 10 -5.38 9.75 -5.78
N PHE A 11 -6.08 8.82 -6.40
CA PHE A 11 -5.78 7.39 -6.25
C PHE A 11 -4.54 6.97 -7.01
N CYS A 12 -4.36 7.48 -8.21
CA CYS A 12 -3.16 7.17 -8.99
C CYS A 12 -1.92 7.75 -8.31
N GLY A 13 -1.99 9.01 -7.92
CA GLY A 13 -0.88 9.67 -7.20
C GLY A 13 -0.63 9.03 -5.85
N GLY A 14 -1.70 8.74 -5.08
CA GLY A 14 -1.59 8.08 -3.78
C GLY A 14 -1.01 6.69 -3.90
N GLY A 15 -1.43 5.93 -4.91
CA GLY A 15 -0.88 4.60 -5.17
C GLY A 15 0.60 4.64 -5.48
N LEU A 16 1.01 5.59 -6.32
CA LEU A 16 2.42 5.77 -6.65
C LEU A 16 3.23 6.21 -5.44
N VAL A 17 2.65 7.04 -4.56
CA VAL A 17 3.31 7.43 -3.31
C VAL A 17 3.49 6.21 -2.40
N PHE A 18 2.48 5.34 -2.25
CA PHE A 18 2.63 4.10 -1.49
C PHE A 18 3.79 3.27 -2.03
N SER A 19 3.87 3.14 -3.35
CA SER A 19 4.96 2.38 -3.98
C SER A 19 6.31 3.04 -3.71
N ALA A 20 6.38 4.35 -3.81
CA ALA A 20 7.63 5.08 -3.60
C ALA A 20 8.13 4.96 -2.16
N ILE A 21 7.24 5.12 -1.17
CA ILE A 21 7.66 5.03 0.23
C ILE A 21 8.00 3.60 0.65
N SER A 22 7.55 2.61 -0.10
CA SER A 22 7.90 1.22 0.19
C SER A 22 9.33 0.86 -0.23
N LEU A 23 9.88 1.58 -1.21
CA LEU A 23 11.19 1.22 -1.76
C LEU A 23 12.33 1.27 -0.73
N PRO A 24 12.46 2.31 0.11
CA PRO A 24 13.53 2.31 1.11
C PRO A 24 13.43 1.13 2.10
N LEU A 25 12.21 0.76 2.47
CA LEU A 25 11.99 -0.39 3.34
C LEU A 25 12.34 -1.69 2.64
N LEU A 26 11.97 -1.81 1.36
CA LEU A 26 12.24 -3.00 0.56
C LEU A 26 13.76 -3.22 0.42
N PHE A 27 14.50 -2.15 0.22
CA PHE A 27 15.96 -2.22 0.06
C PHE A 27 16.70 -2.15 1.40
N ARG A 28 15.97 -2.26 2.51
CA ARG A 28 16.53 -2.36 3.86
C ARG A 28 17.38 -1.13 4.24
N LYS A 29 16.93 0.05 3.80
CA LYS A 29 17.61 1.31 4.06
C LYS A 29 17.12 2.02 5.32
N ILE A 30 16.00 1.57 5.91
CA ILE A 30 15.37 2.23 7.05
C ILE A 30 15.60 1.37 8.29
N PRO A 31 16.40 1.84 9.25
CA PRO A 31 16.58 1.10 10.51
C PRO A 31 15.37 1.22 11.42
N PRO A 32 15.29 0.41 12.49
CA PRO A 32 14.19 0.55 13.45
C PRO A 32 14.06 1.98 13.95
N ASN A 33 12.83 2.48 13.98
CA ASN A 33 12.56 3.87 14.35
C ASN A 33 11.11 4.01 14.81
N ASN A 34 10.72 5.21 15.24
CA ASN A 34 9.40 5.49 15.79
C ASN A 34 8.44 6.14 14.78
N TRP A 35 8.83 6.21 13.49
CA TRP A 35 8.10 7.02 12.52
C TRP A 35 7.56 6.24 11.34
N TYR A 36 8.25 5.18 10.91
CA TYR A 36 8.12 4.69 9.55
C TYR A 36 8.42 3.20 9.50
N GLY A 37 7.49 2.44 8.95
CA GLY A 37 7.64 1.01 8.79
C GLY A 37 6.64 0.21 9.60
N PHE A 38 6.75 -1.11 9.54
CA PHE A 38 5.90 -2.02 10.30
C PHE A 38 6.47 -2.15 11.71
N ARG A 39 5.89 -1.36 12.62
CA ARG A 39 6.41 -1.18 13.97
C ARG A 39 5.52 -1.89 14.98
N VAL A 40 5.94 -3.05 15.40
CA VAL A 40 5.35 -3.76 16.54
C VAL A 40 6.47 -4.10 17.51
N GLU A 41 6.13 -4.53 18.71
CA GLU A 41 7.14 -4.79 19.74
C GLU A 41 8.24 -5.73 19.25
N SER A 42 7.86 -6.83 18.57
CA SER A 42 8.83 -7.82 18.10
C SER A 42 9.78 -7.26 17.05
N THR A 43 9.32 -6.38 16.15
CA THR A 43 10.19 -5.79 15.13
C THR A 43 11.08 -4.71 15.72
N LEU A 44 10.56 -3.89 16.62
CA LEU A 44 11.33 -2.80 17.21
C LEU A 44 12.47 -3.32 18.09
N ASN A 45 12.29 -4.47 18.71
CA ASN A 45 13.28 -5.03 19.63
C ASN A 45 14.28 -5.99 18.97
N ASN A 46 14.13 -6.23 17.67
CA ASN A 46 15.00 -7.17 16.94
C ASN A 46 15.32 -6.60 15.56
N PRO A 47 16.52 -5.99 15.39
CA PRO A 47 16.85 -5.37 14.10
C PRO A 47 16.80 -6.33 12.92
N LYS A 48 17.23 -7.58 13.12
CA LYS A 48 17.19 -8.57 12.04
C LYS A 48 15.75 -8.85 11.59
N LEU A 49 14.85 -9.00 12.56
CA LEU A 49 13.43 -9.18 12.27
C LEU A 49 12.82 -7.91 11.65
N TRP A 50 13.25 -6.74 12.14
CA TRP A 50 12.78 -5.47 11.57
C TRP A 50 13.00 -5.41 10.07
N TYR A 51 14.27 -5.64 9.66
CA TYR A 51 14.60 -5.55 8.23
C TYR A 51 13.86 -6.60 7.40
N ALA A 52 13.77 -7.83 7.92
CA ALA A 52 13.11 -8.91 7.20
C ALA A 52 11.60 -8.64 7.06
N ALA A 53 10.93 -8.28 8.15
CA ALA A 53 9.49 -8.04 8.15
C ALA A 53 9.13 -6.83 7.31
N ASN A 54 9.90 -5.76 7.43
CA ASN A 54 9.62 -4.54 6.68
C ASN A 54 9.89 -4.72 5.19
N ALA A 55 10.92 -5.47 4.80
CA ALA A 55 11.15 -5.79 3.39
C ALA A 55 10.02 -6.65 2.84
N TYR A 56 9.55 -7.62 3.60
CA TYR A 56 8.44 -8.48 3.21
C TYR A 56 7.17 -7.67 2.98
N MET A 57 6.82 -6.80 3.93
CA MET A 57 5.61 -5.99 3.82
C MET A 57 5.75 -4.90 2.76
N ALA A 58 6.97 -4.36 2.58
CA ALA A 58 7.22 -3.33 1.59
C ALA A 58 7.01 -3.84 0.16
N GLN A 59 7.41 -5.07 -0.11
CA GLN A 59 7.16 -5.68 -1.41
C GLN A 59 5.66 -5.71 -1.71
N ARG A 60 4.86 -6.06 -0.71
CA ARG A 60 3.42 -6.11 -0.86
C ARG A 60 2.78 -4.73 -0.93
N LEU A 61 3.32 -3.77 -0.18
CA LEU A 61 2.84 -2.39 -0.24
C LEU A 61 3.11 -1.78 -1.61
N LEU A 62 4.24 -2.13 -2.22
CA LEU A 62 4.55 -1.73 -3.59
C LEU A 62 3.42 -2.19 -4.53
N PHE A 63 3.00 -3.45 -4.41
CA PHE A 63 1.92 -3.97 -5.24
C PHE A 63 0.57 -3.33 -4.90
N VAL A 64 0.31 -3.04 -3.62
CA VAL A 64 -0.91 -2.31 -3.24
C VAL A 64 -0.97 -0.97 -3.95
N GLY A 65 0.13 -0.24 -3.97
CA GLY A 65 0.19 1.04 -4.65
C GLY A 65 -0.03 0.92 -6.15
N LEU A 66 0.61 -0.05 -6.78
CA LEU A 66 0.47 -0.27 -8.23
C LEU A 66 -0.94 -0.71 -8.59
N ILE A 67 -1.54 -1.59 -7.80
CA ILE A 67 -2.91 -2.07 -8.03
C ILE A 67 -3.90 -0.90 -7.87
N THR A 68 -3.72 -0.08 -6.85
CA THR A 68 -4.58 1.09 -6.64
C THR A 68 -4.49 2.06 -7.82
N ALA A 69 -3.28 2.36 -8.28
CA ALA A 69 -3.08 3.25 -9.42
C ALA A 69 -3.68 2.66 -10.70
N ALA A 70 -3.45 1.37 -10.95
CA ALA A 70 -3.99 0.70 -12.14
C ALA A 70 -5.52 0.67 -12.11
N SER A 71 -6.12 0.38 -10.95
CA SER A 71 -7.57 0.39 -10.79
C SER A 71 -8.16 1.76 -11.07
N ALA A 72 -7.47 2.81 -10.61
CA ALA A 72 -7.93 4.19 -10.86
C ALA A 72 -7.91 4.51 -12.35
N LEU A 73 -6.86 4.10 -13.06
CA LEU A 73 -6.76 4.33 -14.50
C LEU A 73 -7.86 3.57 -15.26
N VAL A 74 -8.03 2.29 -14.96
CA VAL A 74 -9.01 1.46 -15.64
C VAL A 74 -10.43 2.01 -15.40
N GLY A 75 -10.76 2.29 -14.14
CA GLY A 75 -12.08 2.80 -13.80
C GLY A 75 -12.38 4.16 -14.42
N TYR A 76 -11.37 5.01 -14.54
CA TYR A 76 -11.54 6.34 -15.13
C TYR A 76 -12.02 6.26 -16.58
N TYR A 77 -11.52 5.29 -17.33
CA TYR A 77 -11.84 5.17 -18.75
C TYR A 77 -13.10 4.33 -19.03
N ILE A 78 -13.77 3.82 -17.99
CA ILE A 78 -15.07 3.17 -18.16
C ILE A 78 -16.13 4.26 -18.24
N SER A 79 -16.72 4.44 -19.43
CA SER A 79 -17.59 5.59 -19.71
C SER A 79 -18.89 5.57 -18.92
N GLU A 80 -19.44 4.39 -18.62
CA GLU A 80 -20.68 4.22 -17.87
C GLU A 80 -20.52 4.44 -16.38
N LEU A 81 -19.27 4.45 -15.88
CA LEU A 81 -19.00 4.53 -14.45
C LEU A 81 -19.12 5.96 -13.98
N SER A 82 -20.05 6.23 -13.07
CA SER A 82 -20.19 7.55 -12.48
C SER A 82 -19.20 7.75 -11.33
N VAL A 83 -19.16 8.97 -10.78
CA VAL A 83 -18.18 9.35 -9.76
C VAL A 83 -18.29 8.47 -8.52
N VAL A 84 -19.49 8.24 -8.00
CA VAL A 84 -19.66 7.52 -6.73
C VAL A 84 -19.20 6.06 -6.84
N PRO A 85 -19.66 5.26 -7.80
CA PRO A 85 -19.14 3.90 -7.95
C PRO A 85 -17.63 3.87 -8.21
N TYR A 86 -17.10 4.83 -8.94
CA TYR A 86 -15.69 4.92 -9.21
C TYR A 86 -14.90 5.13 -7.91
N PHE A 87 -15.31 6.11 -7.11
CA PHE A 87 -14.67 6.41 -5.83
C PHE A 87 -14.75 5.20 -4.89
N VAL A 88 -15.95 4.62 -4.77
CA VAL A 88 -16.16 3.46 -3.87
C VAL A 88 -15.31 2.27 -4.32
N GLY A 89 -15.28 1.99 -5.62
CA GLY A 89 -14.50 0.88 -6.15
C GLY A 89 -13.01 1.03 -5.88
N CYS A 90 -12.46 2.21 -6.15
CA CYS A 90 -11.05 2.48 -5.89
C CYS A 90 -10.72 2.40 -4.41
N THR A 91 -11.60 2.93 -3.56
CA THR A 91 -11.41 2.88 -2.11
C THR A 91 -11.42 1.44 -1.62
N LEU A 92 -12.37 0.62 -2.11
CA LEU A 92 -12.44 -0.78 -1.73
C LEU A 92 -11.20 -1.56 -2.16
N VAL A 93 -10.72 -1.35 -3.37
CA VAL A 93 -9.50 -2.00 -3.85
C VAL A 93 -8.32 -1.66 -2.94
N MET A 94 -8.17 -0.38 -2.62
CA MET A 94 -7.09 0.08 -1.76
C MET A 94 -7.19 -0.53 -0.36
N LEU A 95 -8.37 -0.45 0.26
CA LEU A 95 -8.55 -0.93 1.64
C LEU A 95 -8.42 -2.44 1.74
N VAL A 96 -8.99 -3.20 0.79
CA VAL A 96 -8.89 -4.65 0.79
C VAL A 96 -7.44 -5.09 0.60
N SER A 97 -6.71 -4.47 -0.32
CA SER A 97 -5.30 -4.81 -0.54
C SER A 97 -4.43 -4.47 0.67
N LEU A 98 -4.68 -3.34 1.33
CA LEU A 98 -3.97 -2.99 2.55
C LEU A 98 -4.27 -3.97 3.68
N PHE A 99 -5.53 -4.39 3.81
CA PHE A 99 -5.93 -5.34 4.83
C PHE A 99 -5.26 -6.70 4.61
N ILE A 100 -5.22 -7.16 3.36
CA ILE A 100 -4.53 -8.41 3.01
C ILE A 100 -3.03 -8.28 3.33
N ASN A 101 -2.43 -7.15 3.01
CA ASN A 101 -1.02 -6.90 3.33
C ASN A 101 -0.78 -6.99 4.84
N LEU A 102 -1.66 -6.39 5.64
CA LEU A 102 -1.53 -6.45 7.10
C LEU A 102 -1.59 -7.88 7.62
N ILE A 103 -2.56 -8.67 7.13
CA ILE A 103 -2.70 -10.08 7.52
C ILE A 103 -1.45 -10.85 7.14
N GLN A 104 -0.93 -10.63 5.95
CA GLN A 104 0.30 -11.30 5.51
C GLN A 104 1.49 -10.94 6.39
N GLY A 105 1.58 -9.69 6.82
CA GLY A 105 2.64 -9.25 7.72
C GLY A 105 2.55 -9.90 9.09
N ILE A 106 1.34 -9.98 9.64
CA ILE A 106 1.11 -10.64 10.93
C ILE A 106 1.47 -12.12 10.84
N ASN A 107 1.06 -12.77 9.75
CA ASN A 107 1.39 -14.19 9.54
C ASN A 107 2.89 -14.42 9.37
N PHE A 108 3.57 -13.49 8.71
CA PHE A 108 5.02 -13.54 8.58
C PHE A 108 5.69 -13.55 9.96
N LEU A 109 5.25 -12.69 10.86
CA LEU A 109 5.82 -12.61 12.22
C LEU A 109 5.50 -13.86 13.03
N ARG A 110 4.32 -14.45 12.85
CA ARG A 110 3.93 -15.66 13.60
C ARG A 110 4.82 -16.84 13.31
N LYS A 111 5.39 -16.90 12.11
CA LYS A 111 6.26 -18.00 11.70
C LYS A 111 7.69 -17.84 12.20
N ARG A 112 7.96 -16.74 12.88
CA ARG A 112 9.29 -16.42 13.41
C ARG A 112 9.30 -16.58 14.92
#